data_67133e247e2672ca038320dc4aa5b333
#
_entry.id   67133e247e2672ca038320dc4aa5b333
#
_cell.length_a   1.000
_cell.length_b   1.000
_cell.length_c   1.000
_cell.angle_alpha   90.00
_cell.angle_beta   90.00
_cell.angle_gamma   90.00
#
_symmetry.space_group_name_H-M   'P 1'
#
loop_
_entity.id
_entity.type
_entity.pdbx_description
1 polymer ?
#
loop_
_entity_poly.entity_id
_entity_poly.type
_entity_poly.pdbx_seq_one_letter_code
_entity_poly.pdbx_strand_id
1 'polypeptide(L)'
;MTKLKRVLVDMSASIIHHGHIRLLKKASRYGKVIVGLTTDSDLKKFKNFNPEIKFKHRSEILKSIKYVNKVIPSNYIINDKFIKKNNIDLVINGGDYKNRKFKIRSIYFNRTKNISSSMIRKRAAINYEKTKK
;
A
#
# COMPACT_ATOMS: atom_id res chain seq x y z
N MET A 1 6.17 20.80 22.44
CA MET A 1 6.38 19.47 21.82
C MET A 1 5.88 19.47 20.38
N THR A 2 6.71 19.01 19.48
CA THR A 2 6.35 18.92 18.07
C THR A 2 5.47 17.69 17.86
N LYS A 3 4.29 17.89 17.26
CA LYS A 3 3.41 16.80 16.90
C LYS A 3 4.07 15.96 15.79
N LEU A 4 4.04 14.63 15.92
CA LEU A 4 4.52 13.75 14.87
C LEU A 4 3.69 13.92 13.60
N LYS A 5 4.37 13.94 12.45
CA LYS A 5 3.70 14.02 11.15
C LYS A 5 2.87 12.75 10.91
N ARG A 6 1.77 12.94 10.20
CA ARG A 6 0.94 11.84 9.73
C ARG A 6 1.35 11.54 8.30
N VAL A 7 1.92 10.36 8.11
CA VAL A 7 2.52 9.94 6.84
C VAL A 7 1.61 8.92 6.17
N LEU A 8 1.13 9.26 4.99
CA LEU A 8 0.29 8.35 4.21
C LEU A 8 1.13 7.49 3.30
N VAL A 9 0.94 6.19 3.37
CA VAL A 9 1.46 5.23 2.39
C VAL A 9 0.24 4.51 1.83
N ASP A 10 -0.16 4.83 0.61
CA ASP A 10 -1.28 4.14 -0.02
C ASP A 10 -0.79 2.95 -0.83
N MET A 11 -1.53 1.87 -0.79
CA MET A 11 -1.15 0.64 -1.48
C MET A 11 -2.35 -0.26 -1.73
N SER A 12 -2.27 -1.03 -2.79
CA SER A 12 -3.22 -2.11 -3.06
C SER A 12 -2.93 -3.32 -2.18
N ALA A 13 -1.67 -3.69 -2.06
CA ALA A 13 -1.19 -4.79 -1.22
C ALA A 13 -2.07 -6.05 -1.34
N SER A 14 -2.43 -6.41 -2.57
CA SER A 14 -3.28 -7.58 -2.81
C SER A 14 -2.62 -8.87 -2.32
N ILE A 15 -1.30 -8.93 -2.41
CA ILE A 15 -0.46 -9.95 -1.75
C ILE A 15 0.67 -9.19 -1.07
N ILE A 16 0.68 -9.17 0.26
CA ILE A 16 1.66 -8.44 1.05
C ILE A 16 2.98 -9.19 1.04
N HIS A 17 4.07 -8.46 0.78
CA HIS A 17 5.40 -9.03 0.68
C HIS A 17 6.45 -8.10 1.29
N HIS A 18 7.72 -8.53 1.27
CA HIS A 18 8.81 -7.77 1.90
C HIS A 18 9.03 -6.38 1.30
N GLY A 19 8.66 -6.18 0.04
CA GLY A 19 8.74 -4.84 -0.58
C GLY A 19 7.83 -3.84 0.10
N HIS A 20 6.62 -4.25 0.47
CA HIS A 20 5.70 -3.40 1.24
C HIS A 20 6.29 -3.07 2.62
N ILE A 21 6.87 -4.07 3.28
CA ILE A 21 7.47 -3.88 4.62
C ILE A 21 8.64 -2.90 4.55
N ARG A 22 9.49 -3.00 3.53
CA ARG A 22 10.62 -2.08 3.37
C ARG A 22 10.17 -0.64 3.15
N LEU A 23 9.11 -0.44 2.37
CA LEU A 23 8.54 0.89 2.16
C LEU A 23 7.97 1.45 3.46
N LEU A 24 7.23 0.63 4.21
CA LEU A 24 6.65 1.02 5.50
C LEU A 24 7.73 1.36 6.52
N LYS A 25 8.82 0.60 6.54
CA LYS A 25 9.96 0.89 7.41
C LYS A 25 10.56 2.26 7.10
N LYS A 26 10.78 2.58 5.83
CA LYS A 26 11.29 3.89 5.40
C LYS A 26 10.32 4.99 5.81
N ALA A 27 9.03 4.78 5.59
CA ALA A 27 8.00 5.76 5.94
C ALA A 27 7.96 6.03 7.45
N SER A 28 8.20 5.03 8.28
CA SER A 28 8.16 5.17 9.73
C SER A 28 9.20 6.13 10.28
N ARG A 29 10.24 6.43 9.51
CA ARG A 29 11.28 7.40 9.89
C ARG A 29 10.79 8.84 9.77
N TYR A 30 9.68 9.07 9.09
CA TYR A 30 9.13 10.42 8.86
C TYR A 30 7.98 10.78 9.80
N GLY A 31 7.39 9.80 10.47
CA GLY A 31 6.28 10.06 11.38
C GLY A 31 5.41 8.82 11.58
N LYS A 32 4.18 9.06 11.98
CA LYS A 32 3.17 8.00 12.16
C LYS A 32 2.68 7.52 10.80
N VAL A 33 2.83 6.23 10.55
CA VAL A 33 2.44 5.64 9.26
C VAL A 33 0.96 5.29 9.25
N ILE A 34 0.26 5.89 8.31
CA ILE A 34 -1.15 5.59 8.02
C ILE A 34 -1.18 4.93 6.65
N VAL A 35 -1.62 3.68 6.60
CA VAL A 35 -1.75 2.96 5.33
C VAL A 35 -3.13 3.22 4.76
N GLY A 36 -3.17 3.79 3.56
CA GLY A 36 -4.39 3.87 2.76
C GLY A 36 -4.50 2.60 1.93
N LEU A 37 -5.34 1.68 2.36
CA LEU A 37 -5.45 0.37 1.72
C LEU A 37 -6.61 0.36 0.73
N THR A 38 -6.30 0.05 -0.52
CA THR A 38 -7.31 0.03 -1.58
C THR A 38 -8.39 -1.00 -1.30
N THR A 39 -9.66 -0.58 -1.40
CA THR A 39 -10.81 -1.46 -1.19
C THR A 39 -10.91 -2.54 -2.26
N ASP A 40 -11.58 -3.66 -1.93
CA ASP A 40 -11.79 -4.75 -2.88
C ASP A 40 -12.58 -4.28 -4.11
N SER A 41 -13.59 -3.43 -3.91
CA SER A 41 -14.40 -2.91 -5.01
C SER A 41 -13.58 -2.05 -5.97
N ASP A 42 -12.67 -1.23 -5.44
CA ASP A 42 -11.81 -0.40 -6.28
C ASP A 42 -10.76 -1.23 -7.02
N LEU A 43 -10.23 -2.29 -6.40
CA LEU A 43 -9.34 -3.22 -7.11
C LEU A 43 -10.07 -3.90 -8.26
N LYS A 44 -11.31 -4.30 -8.06
CA LYS A 44 -12.12 -4.89 -9.14
C LYS A 44 -12.37 -3.89 -10.27
N LYS A 45 -12.70 -2.65 -9.90
CA LYS A 45 -12.99 -1.60 -10.87
C LYS A 45 -11.76 -1.20 -11.71
N PHE A 46 -10.62 -0.98 -11.07
CA PHE A 46 -9.42 -0.43 -11.73
C PHE A 46 -8.43 -1.48 -12.21
N LYS A 47 -8.35 -2.63 -11.55
CA LYS A 47 -7.41 -3.71 -11.88
C LYS A 47 -8.10 -4.94 -12.48
N ASN A 48 -9.41 -4.97 -12.45
CA ASN A 48 -10.23 -6.04 -13.00
C ASN A 48 -9.95 -7.43 -12.40
N PHE A 49 -9.63 -7.47 -11.10
CA PHE A 49 -9.51 -8.74 -10.38
C PHE A 49 -10.01 -8.59 -8.95
N ASN A 50 -10.44 -9.69 -8.36
CA ASN A 50 -10.71 -9.77 -6.94
C ASN A 50 -9.42 -10.14 -6.22
N PRO A 51 -9.01 -9.39 -5.18
CA PRO A 51 -7.77 -9.73 -4.49
C PRO A 51 -7.87 -11.11 -3.83
N GLU A 52 -6.75 -11.82 -3.82
CA GLU A 52 -6.66 -13.15 -3.19
C GLU A 52 -6.95 -13.08 -1.70
N ILE A 53 -6.57 -11.98 -1.07
CA ILE A 53 -6.83 -11.72 0.34
C ILE A 53 -7.77 -10.52 0.43
N LYS A 54 -8.94 -10.72 1.04
CA LYS A 54 -9.95 -9.65 1.16
C LYS A 54 -9.45 -8.50 2.03
N PHE A 55 -10.03 -7.32 1.82
CA PHE A 55 -9.66 -6.10 2.53
C PHE A 55 -9.55 -6.31 4.04
N LYS A 56 -10.53 -6.96 4.65
CA LYS A 56 -10.55 -7.21 6.10
C LYS A 56 -9.26 -7.89 6.56
N HIS A 57 -8.82 -8.90 5.84
CA HIS A 57 -7.63 -9.67 6.21
C HIS A 57 -6.34 -8.98 5.80
N ARG A 58 -6.33 -8.28 4.67
CA ARG A 58 -5.17 -7.44 4.30
C ARG A 58 -4.94 -6.36 5.35
N SER A 59 -6.02 -5.72 5.81
CA SER A 59 -5.97 -4.73 6.88
C SER A 59 -5.42 -5.32 8.18
N GLU A 60 -5.88 -6.51 8.54
CA GLU A 60 -5.40 -7.21 9.74
C GLU A 60 -3.90 -7.49 9.68
N ILE A 61 -3.42 -7.98 8.53
CA ILE A 61 -1.98 -8.25 8.33
C ILE A 61 -1.18 -6.95 8.46
N LEU A 62 -1.62 -5.88 7.80
CA LEU A 62 -0.92 -4.60 7.83
C LEU A 62 -0.88 -3.99 9.24
N LYS A 63 -1.99 -4.09 9.98
CA LYS A 63 -2.04 -3.60 11.37
C LYS A 63 -1.07 -4.33 12.29
N SER A 64 -0.68 -5.55 11.94
CA SER A 64 0.27 -6.36 12.72
C SER A 64 1.72 -6.00 12.45
N ILE A 65 1.99 -5.19 11.44
CA ILE A 65 3.35 -4.75 11.10
C ILE A 65 3.75 -3.61 12.04
N LYS A 66 4.91 -3.76 12.69
CA LYS A 66 5.35 -2.81 13.72
C LYS A 66 5.52 -1.37 13.23
N TYR A 67 5.68 -1.16 11.94
CA TYR A 67 5.85 0.19 11.37
C TYR A 67 4.53 0.90 11.11
N VAL A 68 3.41 0.20 11.21
CA VAL A 68 2.08 0.72 10.87
C VAL A 68 1.36 1.19 12.12
N ASN A 69 0.89 2.44 12.11
CA ASN A 69 0.09 2.99 13.20
C ASN A 69 -1.40 2.82 12.96
N LYS A 70 -1.83 2.93 11.70
CA LYS A 70 -3.26 2.89 11.36
C LYS A 70 -3.43 2.42 9.92
N VAL A 71 -4.52 1.71 9.65
CA VAL A 71 -4.95 1.34 8.30
C VAL A 71 -6.33 1.92 8.06
N ILE A 72 -6.49 2.65 6.96
CA ILE A 72 -7.77 3.22 6.55
C ILE A 72 -8.13 2.74 5.14
N PRO A 73 -9.42 2.60 4.83
CA PRO A 73 -9.83 2.29 3.47
C PRO A 73 -9.50 3.45 2.54
N SER A 74 -9.09 3.13 1.33
CA SER A 74 -8.71 4.11 0.33
C SER A 74 -9.25 3.71 -1.03
N ASN A 75 -9.54 4.69 -1.85
CA ASN A 75 -9.79 4.47 -3.26
C ASN A 75 -8.48 4.17 -3.98
N TYR A 76 -8.57 3.53 -5.12
CA TYR A 76 -7.39 3.24 -5.95
C TYR A 76 -6.66 4.53 -6.33
N ILE A 77 -7.43 5.57 -6.67
CA ILE A 77 -6.88 6.90 -6.94
C ILE A 77 -7.21 7.81 -5.77
N ILE A 78 -6.18 8.32 -5.08
CA ILE A 78 -6.36 9.27 -4.00
C ILE A 78 -6.17 10.70 -4.51
N ASN A 79 -6.78 11.67 -3.81
CA ASN A 79 -6.71 13.07 -4.18
C ASN A 79 -6.48 13.96 -2.95
N ASP A 80 -6.36 15.26 -3.17
CA ASP A 80 -6.12 16.22 -2.09
C ASP A 80 -7.26 16.27 -1.07
N LYS A 81 -8.48 15.99 -1.49
CA LYS A 81 -9.64 15.91 -0.58
C LYS A 81 -9.47 14.77 0.44
N PHE A 82 -9.04 13.59 -0.02
CA PHE A 82 -8.74 12.44 0.83
C PHE A 82 -7.64 12.79 1.83
N ILE A 83 -6.58 13.43 1.34
CA ILE A 83 -5.43 13.84 2.14
C ILE A 83 -5.85 14.81 3.24
N LYS A 84 -6.65 15.81 2.91
CA LYS A 84 -7.15 16.81 3.87
C LYS A 84 -8.07 16.16 4.89
N LYS A 85 -9.01 15.33 4.44
CA LYS A 85 -9.97 14.65 5.32
C LYS A 85 -9.28 13.81 6.38
N ASN A 86 -8.17 13.19 6.04
CA ASN A 86 -7.44 12.29 6.93
C ASN A 86 -6.27 12.96 7.65
N ASN A 87 -6.13 14.28 7.51
CA ASN A 87 -5.09 15.08 8.18
C ASN A 87 -3.68 14.58 7.87
N ILE A 88 -3.42 14.29 6.61
CA ILE A 88 -2.13 13.78 6.16
C ILE A 88 -1.17 14.95 5.94
N ASP A 89 0.04 14.82 6.47
CA ASP A 89 1.10 15.84 6.36
C ASP A 89 2.12 15.53 5.27
N LEU A 90 2.27 14.26 4.93
CA LEU A 90 3.28 13.80 3.98
C LEU A 90 2.78 12.53 3.29
N VAL A 91 2.98 12.45 1.98
CA VAL A 91 2.68 11.23 1.20
C VAL A 91 3.99 10.56 0.83
N ILE A 92 4.09 9.25 1.09
CA ILE A 92 5.23 8.46 0.66
C ILE A 92 4.75 7.44 -0.37
N ASN A 93 5.34 7.50 -1.54
CA ASN A 93 4.97 6.69 -2.70
C ASN A 93 6.05 5.67 -3.02
N GLY A 94 5.62 4.57 -3.66
CA GLY A 94 6.50 3.60 -4.27
C GLY A 94 5.87 3.03 -5.53
N GLY A 95 6.59 2.17 -6.22
CA GLY A 95 6.07 1.46 -7.39
C GLY A 95 5.70 2.36 -8.56
N ASP A 96 4.46 2.30 -8.98
CA ASP A 96 4.00 2.96 -10.20
C ASP A 96 3.57 4.42 -9.99
N TYR A 97 3.80 4.98 -8.80
CA TYR A 97 3.27 6.29 -8.42
C TYR A 97 4.29 7.42 -8.50
N LYS A 98 5.36 7.25 -9.26
CA LYS A 98 6.47 8.20 -9.33
C LYS A 98 6.07 9.64 -9.65
N ASN A 99 5.11 9.81 -10.55
CA ASN A 99 4.73 11.13 -11.09
C ASN A 99 3.47 11.72 -10.44
N ARG A 100 2.98 11.15 -9.34
CA ARG A 100 1.81 11.70 -8.66
C ARG A 100 2.15 13.03 -7.99
N LYS A 101 1.22 13.98 -8.09
CA LYS A 101 1.36 15.31 -7.50
C LYS A 101 0.23 15.58 -6.54
N PHE A 102 0.58 16.10 -5.37
CA PHE A 102 -0.36 16.55 -4.33
C PHE A 102 0.00 17.96 -3.90
N LYS A 103 -0.95 18.66 -3.26
CA LYS A 103 -0.66 19.98 -2.69
C LYS A 103 0.37 19.91 -1.57
N ILE A 104 0.38 18.82 -0.82
CA ILE A 104 1.39 18.60 0.23
C ILE A 104 2.61 17.89 -0.34
N ARG A 105 3.70 17.88 0.43
CA ARG A 105 4.93 17.20 0.06
C ARG A 105 4.72 15.72 -0.14
N SER A 106 5.35 15.17 -1.16
CA SER A 106 5.42 13.72 -1.37
C SER A 106 6.87 13.30 -1.62
N ILE A 107 7.19 12.07 -1.20
CA ILE A 107 8.50 11.46 -1.38
C ILE A 107 8.29 10.15 -2.11
N TYR A 108 9.09 9.92 -3.15
CA TYR A 108 9.05 8.66 -3.89
C TYR A 108 10.26 7.81 -3.52
N PHE A 109 10.01 6.54 -3.22
CA PHE A 109 11.06 5.54 -3.07
C PHE A 109 10.94 4.49 -4.18
N ASN A 110 12.08 4.08 -4.74
CA ASN A 110 12.11 3.06 -5.77
C ASN A 110 11.53 1.75 -5.24
N ARG A 111 10.83 1.03 -6.12
CA ARG A 111 10.31 -0.31 -5.83
C ARG A 111 11.45 -1.25 -5.44
N THR A 112 11.22 -2.11 -4.46
CA THR A 112 12.13 -3.22 -4.17
C THR A 112 12.25 -4.10 -5.40
N LYS A 113 13.48 -4.40 -5.81
CA LYS A 113 13.76 -5.19 -7.01
C LYS A 113 13.27 -6.63 -6.87
N ASN A 114 12.81 -7.19 -7.97
CA ASN A 114 12.47 -8.61 -8.11
C ASN A 114 11.30 -9.08 -7.24
N ILE A 115 10.43 -8.16 -6.84
CA ILE A 115 9.22 -8.52 -6.08
C ILE A 115 8.05 -7.58 -6.43
N SER A 116 6.89 -8.17 -6.63
CA SER A 116 5.61 -7.47 -6.72
C SER A 116 4.49 -8.48 -6.46
N SER A 117 3.30 -7.99 -6.11
CA SER A 117 2.13 -8.88 -5.95
C SER A 117 1.84 -9.65 -7.24
N SER A 118 2.00 -8.99 -8.40
CA SER A 118 1.81 -9.63 -9.70
C SER A 118 2.78 -10.77 -9.94
N MET A 119 4.05 -10.60 -9.58
CA MET A 119 5.08 -11.64 -9.71
C MET A 119 4.76 -12.84 -8.82
N ILE A 120 4.33 -12.60 -7.59
CA ILE A 120 3.97 -13.67 -6.66
C ILE A 120 2.76 -14.44 -7.19
N ARG A 121 1.75 -13.73 -7.67
CA ARG A 121 0.54 -14.34 -8.24
C ARG A 121 0.90 -15.23 -9.42
N LYS A 122 1.77 -14.76 -10.31
CA LYS A 122 2.22 -15.52 -11.47
C LYS A 122 2.98 -16.77 -11.06
N ARG A 123 3.92 -16.66 -10.12
CA ARG A 123 4.68 -17.80 -9.59
C ARG A 123 3.75 -18.82 -8.91
N ALA A 124 2.80 -18.34 -8.12
CA ALA A 124 1.85 -19.22 -7.44
C ALA A 124 1.00 -19.99 -8.45
N ALA A 125 0.54 -19.32 -9.50
CA ALA A 125 -0.24 -19.98 -10.56
C ALA A 125 0.56 -21.05 -11.27
N ILE A 126 1.81 -20.76 -11.65
CA ILE A 126 2.70 -21.72 -12.29
C ILE A 126 2.97 -22.92 -11.39
N ASN A 127 3.29 -22.67 -10.12
CA ASN A 127 3.56 -23.75 -9.17
C ASN A 127 2.33 -24.60 -8.92
N TYR A 128 1.17 -24.01 -8.82
CA TYR A 128 -0.09 -24.71 -8.64
C TYR A 128 -0.35 -25.67 -9.81
N GLU A 129 -0.18 -25.19 -11.04
CA GLU A 129 -0.38 -26.02 -12.23
C GLU A 129 0.60 -27.21 -12.27
N LYS A 130 1.84 -27.00 -11.83
CA LYS A 130 2.83 -28.09 -11.75
C LYS A 130 2.46 -29.18 -10.75
N THR A 131 1.69 -28.84 -9.72
CA THR A 131 1.26 -29.82 -8.68
C THR A 131 -0.01 -30.57 -9.07
N LYS A 132 -0.70 -30.15 -10.11
CA LYS A 132 -1.84 -30.87 -10.67
C LYS A 132 -1.36 -32.04 -11.53
N LYS A 133 -1.52 -33.23 -11.04
CA LYS A 133 -1.24 -34.45 -11.80
C LYS A 133 -2.36 -35.46 -11.67
#